data_02f53a3dc5ec034438a2a4f06e065870
#
_entry.id   02f53a3dc5ec034438a2a4f06e065870
#
_cell.length_a   1.000
_cell.length_b   1.000
_cell.length_c   1.000
_cell.angle_alpha   90.00
_cell.angle_beta   90.00
_cell.angle_gamma   90.00
#
_symmetry.space_group_name_H-M   'P 1'
#
loop_
_entity.id
_entity.type
_entity.pdbx_description
1 polymer ?
#
loop_
_entity_poly.entity_id
_entity_poly.type
_entity_poly.pdbx_seq_one_letter_code
_entity_poly.pdbx_strand_id
1 'polypeptide(L)'
;MTPFIAKLIERGCVTVKADSSLETVVGMLVEWGIGTVVVVDQNMQVLGILSERDIIRHLSEKKPLEGMTAKDLMTVEVITVDQQATSSELMHLMTENRIRHVPITKDKKLVGIVSIGDVVKRMLEKYERETELIKQFINS
;
A
#
# COMPACT_ATOMS: atom_id res chain seq x y z
N MET A 1 2.20 -18.51 -2.36
CA MET A 1 2.18 -17.10 -2.78
C MET A 1 1.44 -16.96 -4.10
N THR A 2 0.50 -16.03 -4.20
CA THR A 2 -0.22 -15.81 -5.45
C THR A 2 0.68 -15.08 -6.47
N PRO A 3 0.49 -15.31 -7.80
CA PRO A 3 1.27 -14.58 -8.82
C PRO A 3 1.08 -13.07 -8.74
N PHE A 4 -0.12 -12.61 -8.38
CA PHE A 4 -0.42 -11.20 -8.19
C PHE A 4 0.48 -10.60 -7.08
N ILE A 5 0.55 -11.24 -5.93
CA ILE A 5 1.37 -10.80 -4.79
C ILE A 5 2.87 -10.87 -5.14
N ALA A 6 3.30 -11.91 -5.85
CA ALA A 6 4.70 -12.06 -6.25
C ALA A 6 5.22 -10.84 -7.02
N LYS A 7 4.43 -10.31 -7.94
CA LYS A 7 4.80 -9.10 -8.71
C LYS A 7 4.92 -7.86 -7.81
N LEU A 8 4.04 -7.74 -6.83
CA LEU A 8 4.07 -6.62 -5.89
C LEU A 8 5.31 -6.67 -4.99
N ILE A 9 5.67 -7.86 -4.54
CA ILE A 9 6.88 -8.07 -3.73
C ILE A 9 8.13 -7.73 -4.56
N GLU A 10 8.18 -8.16 -5.81
CA GLU A 10 9.28 -7.84 -6.72
C GLU A 10 9.43 -6.33 -6.93
N ARG A 11 8.33 -5.61 -7.05
CA ARG A 11 8.33 -4.14 -7.15
C ARG A 11 8.92 -3.48 -5.90
N GLY A 12 8.72 -4.10 -4.75
CA GLY A 12 9.21 -3.57 -3.47
C GLY A 12 8.29 -2.52 -2.87
N CYS A 13 8.76 -1.92 -1.79
CA CYS A 13 8.00 -0.95 -1.02
C CYS A 13 8.94 0.12 -0.46
N VAL A 14 8.55 1.38 -0.59
CA VAL A 14 9.30 2.49 -0.01
C VAL A 14 8.97 2.57 1.47
N THR A 15 10.00 2.55 2.31
CA THR A 15 9.85 2.57 3.77
C THR A 15 10.58 3.77 4.38
N VAL A 16 10.13 4.16 5.56
CA VAL A 16 10.77 5.16 6.40
C VAL A 16 10.84 4.63 7.84
N LYS A 17 11.66 5.27 8.65
CA LYS A 17 11.74 4.96 10.09
C LYS A 17 10.82 5.89 10.87
N ALA A 18 10.49 5.50 12.11
CA ALA A 18 9.63 6.30 12.97
C ALA A 18 10.19 7.70 13.25
N ASP A 19 11.51 7.81 13.32
CA ASP A 19 12.21 9.08 13.58
C ASP A 19 12.59 9.85 12.31
N SER A 20 12.20 9.37 11.13
CA SER A 20 12.40 10.10 9.87
C SER A 20 11.62 11.42 9.94
N SER A 21 12.25 12.53 9.55
CA SER A 21 11.58 13.83 9.55
C SER A 21 10.44 13.84 8.52
N LEU A 22 9.37 14.58 8.79
CA LEU A 22 8.29 14.70 7.83
C LEU A 22 8.74 15.36 6.53
N GLU A 23 9.72 16.27 6.61
CA GLU A 23 10.32 16.87 5.43
C GLU A 23 10.98 15.82 4.53
N THR A 24 11.70 14.86 5.13
CA THR A 24 12.28 13.74 4.42
C THR A 24 11.19 12.86 3.78
N VAL A 25 10.12 12.57 4.52
CA VAL A 25 8.99 11.77 4.01
C VAL A 25 8.33 12.47 2.82
N VAL A 26 8.06 13.76 2.91
CA VAL A 26 7.49 14.55 1.82
C VAL A 26 8.39 14.46 0.57
N GLY A 27 9.70 14.64 0.76
CA GLY A 27 10.67 14.52 -0.32
C GLY A 27 10.63 13.17 -1.01
N MET A 28 10.51 12.09 -0.24
CA MET A 28 10.41 10.72 -0.78
C MET A 28 9.11 10.49 -1.56
N LEU A 29 7.99 10.98 -1.04
CA LEU A 29 6.70 10.88 -1.75
C LEU A 29 6.78 11.55 -3.11
N VAL A 30 7.37 12.73 -3.19
CA VAL A 30 7.54 13.49 -4.44
C VAL A 30 8.52 12.79 -5.38
N GLU A 31 9.69 12.40 -4.87
CA GLU A 31 10.74 11.76 -5.67
C GLU A 31 10.27 10.45 -6.30
N TRP A 32 9.59 9.61 -5.54
CA TRP A 32 9.11 8.31 -6.01
C TRP A 32 7.73 8.39 -6.69
N GLY A 33 7.07 9.54 -6.65
CA GLY A 33 5.74 9.71 -7.23
C GLY A 33 4.69 8.81 -6.58
N ILE A 34 4.76 8.64 -5.27
CA ILE A 34 3.86 7.77 -4.51
C ILE A 34 3.09 8.56 -3.47
N GLY A 35 1.96 8.03 -3.03
CA GLY A 35 1.11 8.69 -2.05
C GLY A 35 1.21 8.15 -0.62
N THR A 36 2.00 7.09 -0.42
CA THR A 36 2.03 6.38 0.87
C THR A 36 3.38 5.73 1.08
N VAL A 37 3.88 5.80 2.32
CA VAL A 37 5.07 5.07 2.76
C VAL A 37 4.71 4.22 3.98
N VAL A 38 5.43 3.13 4.17
CA VAL A 38 5.26 2.27 5.34
C VAL A 38 6.37 2.59 6.34
N VAL A 39 5.97 2.81 7.59
CA VAL A 39 6.92 3.06 8.68
C VAL A 39 7.29 1.73 9.30
N VAL A 40 8.56 1.42 9.33
CA VAL A 40 9.07 0.14 9.84
C VAL A 40 10.13 0.34 10.90
N ASP A 41 10.32 -0.68 11.74
CA ASP A 41 11.41 -0.70 12.70
C ASP A 41 12.68 -1.29 12.07
N GLN A 42 13.73 -1.45 12.87
CA GLN A 42 15.01 -2.00 12.40
C GLN A 42 14.91 -3.46 11.95
N ASN A 43 13.85 -4.17 12.33
CA ASN A 43 13.58 -5.57 11.95
C ASN A 43 12.57 -5.67 10.80
N MET A 44 12.27 -4.58 10.12
CA MET A 44 11.29 -4.51 9.03
C MET A 44 9.85 -4.85 9.47
N GLN A 45 9.56 -4.76 10.75
CA GLN A 45 8.19 -4.89 11.23
C GLN A 45 7.45 -3.58 11.02
N VAL A 46 6.18 -3.68 10.61
CA VAL A 46 5.35 -2.52 10.32
C VAL A 46 4.97 -1.82 11.63
N LEU A 47 5.34 -0.55 11.76
CA LEU A 47 4.96 0.30 12.89
C LEU A 47 3.75 1.17 12.57
N GLY A 48 3.63 1.57 11.32
CA GLY A 48 2.55 2.45 10.90
C GLY A 48 2.56 2.65 9.39
N ILE A 49 1.58 3.41 8.93
CA ILE A 49 1.48 3.82 7.53
C ILE A 49 1.24 5.33 7.50
N LEU A 50 1.86 6.00 6.54
CA LEU A 50 1.79 7.46 6.42
C LEU A 50 1.51 7.83 4.98
N SER A 51 0.41 8.55 4.77
CA SER A 51 -0.03 8.95 3.43
C SER A 51 0.07 10.45 3.22
N GLU A 52 0.06 10.87 1.96
CA GLU A 52 -0.02 12.30 1.60
C GLU A 52 -1.27 12.95 2.21
N ARG A 53 -2.37 12.21 2.36
CA ARG A 53 -3.58 12.71 3.00
C ARG A 53 -3.37 13.06 4.46
N ASP A 54 -2.58 12.27 5.18
CA ASP A 54 -2.24 12.55 6.59
C ASP A 54 -1.49 13.87 6.69
N ILE A 55 -0.58 14.12 5.77
CA ILE A 55 0.20 15.35 5.72
C ILE A 55 -0.68 16.55 5.39
N ILE A 56 -1.53 16.42 4.36
CA ILE A 56 -2.45 17.49 3.95
C ILE A 56 -3.41 17.83 5.09
N ARG A 57 -3.95 16.82 5.78
CA ARG A 57 -4.85 17.03 6.92
C ARG A 57 -4.16 17.81 8.02
N HIS A 58 -2.92 17.46 8.33
CA HIS A 58 -2.15 18.18 9.34
C HIS A 58 -1.93 19.64 8.95
N LEU A 59 -1.54 19.89 7.70
CA LEU A 59 -1.34 21.24 7.18
C LEU A 59 -2.64 22.06 7.16
N SER A 60 -3.79 21.42 6.93
CA SER A 60 -5.09 22.09 6.94
C SER A 60 -5.45 22.67 8.30
N GLU A 61 -4.86 22.14 9.36
CA GLU A 61 -5.02 22.64 10.74
C GLU A 61 -4.07 23.79 11.05
N LYS A 62 -3.36 24.30 10.04
CA LYS A 62 -2.40 25.40 10.15
C LYS A 62 -1.23 25.08 11.09
N LYS A 63 -0.83 23.81 11.15
CA LYS A 63 0.31 23.34 11.92
C LYS A 63 1.49 23.06 11.01
N PRO A 64 2.71 23.53 11.36
CA PRO A 64 3.88 23.28 10.53
C PRO A 64 4.36 21.82 10.63
N LEU A 65 5.11 21.38 9.63
CA LEU A 65 5.76 20.07 9.65
C LEU A 65 7.11 20.09 10.36
N GLU A 66 7.66 21.29 10.60
CA GLU A 66 8.97 21.45 11.18
C GLU A 66 9.09 20.76 12.55
N GLY A 67 10.16 20.00 12.72
CA GLY A 67 10.42 19.27 13.96
C GLY A 67 9.59 18.02 14.17
N MET A 68 8.72 17.68 13.22
CA MET A 68 7.89 16.48 13.33
C MET A 68 8.52 15.29 12.62
N THR A 69 8.21 14.10 13.10
CA THR A 69 8.69 12.83 12.53
C THR A 69 7.52 11.99 12.04
N ALA A 70 7.85 10.93 11.30
CA ALA A 70 6.84 10.00 10.77
C ALA A 70 5.94 9.46 11.90
N LYS A 71 6.51 9.15 13.05
CA LYS A 71 5.78 8.66 14.21
C LYS A 71 4.66 9.60 14.64
N ASP A 72 4.84 10.89 14.47
CA ASP A 72 3.86 11.90 14.92
C ASP A 72 2.57 11.90 14.09
N LEU A 73 2.63 11.50 12.82
CA LEU A 73 1.47 11.53 11.92
C LEU A 73 1.01 10.16 11.44
N MET A 74 1.82 9.12 11.58
CA MET A 74 1.46 7.80 11.06
C MET A 74 0.21 7.23 11.71
N THR A 75 -0.53 6.40 10.95
CA THR A 75 -1.60 5.57 11.49
C THR A 75 -0.96 4.29 12.03
N VAL A 76 -1.20 3.96 13.30
CA VAL A 76 -0.57 2.82 13.98
C VAL A 76 -1.35 1.52 13.86
N GLU A 77 -2.67 1.59 13.67
CA GLU A 77 -3.50 0.41 13.47
C GLU A 77 -3.51 0.06 11.98
N VAL A 78 -2.50 -0.69 11.54
CA VAL A 78 -2.30 -1.03 10.14
C VAL A 78 -2.85 -2.44 9.88
N ILE A 79 -3.75 -2.52 8.90
CA ILE A 79 -4.24 -3.81 8.40
C ILE A 79 -3.21 -4.33 7.40
N THR A 80 -2.71 -5.54 7.63
CA THR A 80 -1.73 -6.19 6.75
C THR A 80 -2.29 -7.51 6.23
N VAL A 81 -1.73 -8.00 5.15
CA VAL A 81 -2.06 -9.32 4.59
C VAL A 81 -0.78 -10.11 4.38
N ASP A 82 -0.91 -11.43 4.27
CA ASP A 82 0.21 -12.29 3.94
C ASP A 82 0.31 -12.53 2.43
N GLN A 83 1.25 -13.37 2.03
CA GLN A 83 1.54 -13.65 0.62
C GLN A 83 0.46 -14.48 -0.08
N GLN A 84 -0.50 -15.01 0.66
CA GLN A 84 -1.58 -15.84 0.10
C GLN A 84 -2.82 -15.03 -0.27
N ALA A 85 -2.82 -13.73 0.00
CA ALA A 85 -3.96 -12.87 -0.29
C ALA A 85 -4.30 -12.85 -1.77
N THR A 86 -5.59 -12.87 -2.07
CA THR A 86 -6.10 -12.78 -3.44
C THR A 86 -6.58 -11.36 -3.71
N SER A 87 -6.71 -11.00 -5.00
CA SER A 87 -7.24 -9.69 -5.38
C SER A 87 -8.66 -9.48 -4.87
N SER A 88 -9.48 -10.54 -4.87
CA SER A 88 -10.84 -10.49 -4.37
C SER A 88 -10.89 -10.20 -2.87
N GLU A 89 -10.07 -10.91 -2.09
CA GLU A 89 -9.97 -10.68 -0.65
C GLU A 89 -9.51 -9.26 -0.34
N LEU A 90 -8.53 -8.76 -1.10
CA LEU A 90 -8.02 -7.40 -0.93
C LEU A 90 -9.06 -6.35 -1.28
N MET A 91 -9.85 -6.56 -2.34
CA MET A 91 -10.93 -5.64 -2.69
C MET A 91 -11.96 -5.54 -1.56
N HIS A 92 -12.37 -6.66 -1.00
CA HIS A 92 -13.29 -6.68 0.14
C HIS A 92 -12.70 -5.97 1.35
N LEU A 93 -11.44 -6.27 1.68
CA LEU A 93 -10.75 -5.68 2.82
C LEU A 93 -10.66 -4.15 2.70
N MET A 94 -10.27 -3.67 1.53
CA MET A 94 -10.14 -2.24 1.25
C MET A 94 -11.49 -1.53 1.28
N THR A 95 -12.52 -2.16 0.73
CA THR A 95 -13.87 -1.61 0.69
C THR A 95 -14.49 -1.52 2.08
N GLU A 96 -14.40 -2.60 2.84
CA GLU A 96 -14.99 -2.66 4.20
C GLU A 96 -14.30 -1.71 5.16
N ASN A 97 -12.98 -1.56 5.05
CA ASN A 97 -12.19 -0.72 5.95
C ASN A 97 -11.91 0.68 5.40
N ARG A 98 -12.36 0.98 4.18
CA ARG A 98 -12.15 2.28 3.50
C ARG A 98 -10.68 2.67 3.44
N ILE A 99 -9.85 1.71 3.09
CA ILE A 99 -8.40 1.89 2.94
C ILE A 99 -7.99 1.60 1.50
N ARG A 100 -6.93 2.25 1.04
CA ARG A 100 -6.44 2.15 -0.34
C ARG A 100 -5.07 1.51 -0.45
N HIS A 101 -4.42 1.23 0.65
CA HIS A 101 -3.10 0.63 0.70
C HIS A 101 -3.04 -0.40 1.82
N VAL A 102 -2.50 -1.56 1.53
CA VAL A 102 -2.37 -2.65 2.50
C VAL A 102 -0.96 -3.21 2.39
N PRO A 103 -0.16 -3.12 3.45
CA PRO A 103 1.15 -3.75 3.46
C PRO A 103 1.06 -5.26 3.42
N ILE A 104 2.00 -5.87 2.74
CA ILE A 104 2.13 -7.33 2.64
C ILE A 104 3.27 -7.75 3.55
N THR A 105 3.02 -8.71 4.43
CA THR A 105 4.04 -9.21 5.36
C THR A 105 4.27 -10.69 5.17
N LYS A 106 5.50 -11.10 5.51
CA LYS A 106 5.89 -12.51 5.60
C LYS A 106 6.67 -12.66 6.90
N ASP A 107 6.25 -13.59 7.75
CA ASP A 107 6.87 -13.80 9.07
C ASP A 107 7.00 -12.48 9.83
N LYS A 108 5.93 -11.68 9.82
CA LYS A 108 5.81 -10.37 10.47
C LYS A 108 6.68 -9.26 9.87
N LYS A 109 7.41 -9.54 8.79
CA LYS A 109 8.26 -8.54 8.13
C LYS A 109 7.60 -8.02 6.86
N LEU A 110 7.74 -6.73 6.62
CA LEU A 110 7.23 -6.09 5.42
C LEU A 110 7.98 -6.61 4.19
N VAL A 111 7.22 -7.07 3.18
CA VAL A 111 7.80 -7.52 1.90
C VAL A 111 7.22 -6.77 0.70
N GLY A 112 6.14 -6.04 0.87
CA GLY A 112 5.55 -5.27 -0.23
C GLY A 112 4.35 -4.48 0.22
N ILE A 113 3.73 -3.79 -0.73
CA ILE A 113 2.50 -3.03 -0.49
C ILE A 113 1.58 -3.19 -1.69
N VAL A 114 0.29 -3.28 -1.45
CA VAL A 114 -0.73 -3.32 -2.49
C VAL A 114 -1.61 -2.10 -2.40
N SER A 115 -1.87 -1.45 -3.54
CA SER A 115 -2.78 -0.31 -3.64
C SER A 115 -4.12 -0.73 -4.24
N ILE A 116 -5.14 0.11 -4.06
CA ILE A 116 -6.43 -0.11 -4.72
C ILE A 116 -6.28 -0.16 -6.24
N GLY A 117 -5.36 0.63 -6.81
CA GLY A 117 -5.06 0.61 -8.24
C GLY A 117 -4.52 -0.74 -8.70
N ASP A 118 -3.64 -1.36 -7.91
CA ASP A 118 -3.12 -2.69 -8.19
C ASP A 118 -4.24 -3.75 -8.24
N VAL A 119 -5.15 -3.66 -7.28
CA VAL A 119 -6.29 -4.60 -7.18
C VAL A 119 -7.24 -4.44 -8.35
N VAL A 120 -7.61 -3.18 -8.68
CA VAL A 120 -8.50 -2.88 -9.81
C VAL A 120 -7.88 -3.38 -11.12
N LYS A 121 -6.60 -3.11 -11.33
CA LYS A 121 -5.90 -3.58 -12.52
C LYS A 121 -5.95 -5.11 -12.65
N ARG A 122 -5.69 -5.80 -11.55
CA ARG A 122 -5.74 -7.28 -11.54
C ARG A 122 -7.15 -7.80 -11.86
N MET A 123 -8.18 -7.17 -11.30
CA MET A 123 -9.56 -7.58 -11.54
C MET A 123 -9.97 -7.33 -12.99
N LEU A 124 -9.54 -6.21 -13.59
CA LEU A 124 -9.79 -5.92 -14.99
C LEU A 124 -9.11 -6.94 -15.90
N GLU A 125 -7.87 -7.32 -15.62
CA GLU A 125 -7.14 -8.35 -16.37
C GLU A 125 -7.88 -9.70 -16.31
N LYS A 126 -8.39 -10.09 -15.15
CA LYS A 126 -9.18 -11.31 -14.99
C LYS A 126 -10.47 -11.25 -15.80
N TYR A 127 -11.18 -10.12 -15.74
CA TYR A 127 -12.42 -9.92 -16.48
C TYR A 127 -12.19 -10.00 -17.99
N GLU A 128 -11.15 -9.34 -18.49
CA GLU A 128 -10.79 -9.37 -19.93
C GLU A 128 -10.46 -10.78 -20.39
N ARG A 129 -9.71 -11.54 -19.58
CA ARG A 129 -9.37 -12.93 -19.87
C ARG A 129 -10.61 -13.81 -19.95
N GLU A 130 -11.52 -13.70 -19.00
CA GLU A 130 -12.77 -14.46 -18.98
C GLU A 130 -13.65 -14.12 -20.18
N THR A 131 -13.75 -12.83 -20.51
CA THR A 131 -14.50 -12.36 -21.69
C THR A 131 -13.94 -12.94 -22.98
N GLU A 132 -12.61 -12.95 -23.12
CA GLU A 132 -11.94 -13.51 -24.31
C GLU A 132 -12.19 -15.00 -24.44
N LEU A 133 -12.12 -15.75 -23.36
CA LEU A 133 -12.39 -17.18 -23.34
C LEU A 133 -13.83 -17.49 -23.75
N ILE A 134 -14.80 -16.71 -23.29
CA ILE A 134 -16.21 -16.84 -23.67
C ILE A 134 -16.37 -16.58 -25.16
N LYS A 135 -15.74 -15.54 -25.71
CA LYS A 135 -15.79 -15.24 -27.14
C LYS A 135 -15.21 -16.39 -27.98
N GLN A 136 -14.08 -16.95 -27.57
CA GLN A 136 -13.48 -18.08 -28.22
C GLN A 136 -14.41 -19.30 -28.23
N PHE A 137 -15.05 -19.55 -27.11
CA PHE A 137 -16.01 -20.65 -26.97
C PHE A 137 -17.21 -20.49 -27.91
N ILE A 138 -17.76 -19.26 -27.99
CA ILE A 138 -18.91 -18.97 -28.86
C ILE A 138 -18.55 -19.09 -30.34
N ASN A 139 -17.32 -18.73 -30.72
CA ASN A 139 -16.84 -18.71 -32.10
C ASN A 139 -16.20 -20.01 -32.54
N SER A 140 -16.12 -20.99 -31.68
CA SER A 140 -15.55 -22.31 -32.03
C SER A 140 -16.54 -23.27 -32.68
#